data_feeacd1a972964081a162bfd9303072d
#
_entry.id   feeacd1a972964081a162bfd9303072d
#
_cell.length_a   1.000
_cell.length_b   1.000
_cell.length_c   1.000
_cell.angle_alpha   90.00
_cell.angle_beta   90.00
_cell.angle_gamma   90.00
#
_symmetry.space_group_name_H-M   'P 1'
#
loop_
_entity.id
_entity.type
_entity.pdbx_description
1 polymer ?
#
loop_
_entity_poly.entity_id
_entity_poly.type
_entity_poly.pdbx_seq_one_letter_code
_entity_poly.pdbx_strand_id
1 'polypeptide(L)'
;MPGHSEARERLLTTASGLFYGEGIRAVGVDRLVSEARVTRATFYRHFPSKEDLVVAYLRAADAQVRDQVDRSIATTSSAADALRAVAGTIADDLRRPGFRGCAFLRAAAEFPDPGDPVHREVVAHRAWMVDTLRDLFTEVYRDEGPGARPEHAARHFLMLRDGAMSAGSIDEADDVGDTFRRGVEGLITVVHLPSSRPQLPT
;
A
#
# COMPACT_ATOMS: atom_id res chain seq x y z
N MET A 1 12.10 30.64 7.29
CA MET A 1 11.58 31.22 6.04
C MET A 1 10.30 30.51 5.67
N PRO A 2 9.09 31.07 5.96
CA PRO A 2 7.79 30.39 5.75
C PRO A 2 7.53 29.97 4.29
N GLY A 3 7.91 30.81 3.33
CA GLY A 3 7.59 30.53 1.91
C GLY A 3 8.36 29.37 1.25
N HIS A 4 9.43 28.85 1.89
CA HIS A 4 10.19 27.72 1.34
C HIS A 4 9.44 26.40 1.58
N SER A 5 8.86 26.20 2.77
CA SER A 5 8.04 25.02 3.11
C SER A 5 6.76 24.97 2.28
N GLU A 6 6.08 26.09 2.09
CA GLU A 6 4.81 26.19 1.38
C GLU A 6 4.91 25.82 -0.12
N ALA A 7 5.96 26.26 -0.82
CA ALA A 7 6.16 25.90 -2.23
C ALA A 7 6.46 24.41 -2.41
N ARG A 8 7.23 23.80 -1.49
CA ARG A 8 7.49 22.37 -1.48
C ARG A 8 6.21 21.56 -1.25
N GLU A 9 5.39 22.00 -0.31
CA GLU A 9 4.12 21.36 0.03
C GLU A 9 3.12 21.45 -1.13
N ARG A 10 2.99 22.62 -1.77
CA ARG A 10 2.16 22.75 -2.99
C ARG A 10 2.61 21.82 -4.10
N LEU A 11 3.93 21.74 -4.36
CA LEU A 11 4.47 20.81 -5.36
C LEU A 11 4.12 19.35 -5.04
N LEU A 12 4.31 18.94 -3.79
CA LEU A 12 4.02 17.57 -3.37
C LEU A 12 2.53 17.25 -3.44
N THR A 13 1.65 18.14 -2.99
CA THR A 13 0.21 17.97 -3.07
C THR A 13 -0.27 17.88 -4.53
N THR A 14 0.21 18.79 -5.39
CA THR A 14 -0.11 18.78 -6.82
C THR A 14 0.38 17.48 -7.48
N ALA A 15 1.62 17.09 -7.19
CA ALA A 15 2.20 15.85 -7.74
C ALA A 15 1.41 14.61 -7.28
N SER A 16 1.01 14.55 -6.01
CA SER A 16 0.21 13.43 -5.48
C SER A 16 -1.10 13.25 -6.25
N GLY A 17 -1.83 14.33 -6.51
CA GLY A 17 -3.06 14.28 -7.30
C GLY A 17 -2.82 13.84 -8.76
N LEU A 18 -1.85 14.46 -9.42
CA LEU A 18 -1.55 14.18 -10.83
C LEU A 18 -0.97 12.77 -11.03
N PHE A 19 0.01 12.36 -10.22
CA PHE A 19 0.61 11.04 -10.33
C PHE A 19 -0.39 9.92 -10.04
N TYR A 20 -1.23 10.11 -9.03
CA TYR A 20 -2.27 9.13 -8.73
C TYR A 20 -3.38 9.10 -9.80
N GLY A 21 -3.77 10.25 -10.35
CA GLY A 21 -4.83 10.35 -11.34
C GLY A 21 -4.42 9.88 -12.74
N GLU A 22 -3.23 10.30 -13.20
CA GLU A 22 -2.82 10.19 -14.60
C GLU A 22 -1.64 9.22 -14.83
N GLY A 23 -0.92 8.83 -13.77
CA GLY A 23 0.31 8.04 -13.85
C GLY A 23 1.57 8.91 -13.77
N ILE A 24 2.64 8.33 -13.24
CA ILE A 24 3.85 9.09 -12.94
C ILE A 24 4.58 9.52 -14.22
N ARG A 25 4.70 8.59 -15.18
CA ARG A 25 5.43 8.86 -16.43
C ARG A 25 4.71 9.86 -17.33
N ALA A 26 3.38 9.87 -17.31
CA ALA A 26 2.56 10.76 -18.13
C ALA A 26 2.67 12.24 -17.71
N VAL A 27 3.01 12.53 -16.47
CA VAL A 27 3.05 13.88 -15.92
C VAL A 27 4.45 14.47 -16.04
N GLY A 28 4.63 15.50 -16.89
CA GLY A 28 5.90 16.22 -17.05
C GLY A 28 6.12 17.32 -16.01
N VAL A 29 7.37 17.76 -15.87
CA VAL A 29 7.74 18.85 -14.92
C VAL A 29 7.02 20.17 -15.26
N ASP A 30 6.81 20.46 -16.55
CA ASP A 30 6.09 21.68 -16.96
C ASP A 30 4.64 21.71 -16.45
N ARG A 31 3.97 20.55 -16.50
CA ARG A 31 2.64 20.40 -15.95
C ARG A 31 2.64 20.60 -14.42
N LEU A 32 3.60 20.00 -13.72
CA LEU A 32 3.74 20.12 -12.26
C LEU A 32 3.95 21.57 -11.81
N VAL A 33 4.87 22.31 -12.46
CA VAL A 33 5.15 23.70 -12.07
C VAL A 33 3.98 24.63 -12.37
N SER A 34 3.29 24.40 -13.50
CA SER A 34 2.10 25.17 -13.87
C SER A 34 0.98 24.99 -12.86
N GLU A 35 0.61 23.74 -12.57
CA GLU A 35 -0.48 23.40 -11.64
C GLU A 35 -0.17 23.81 -10.20
N ALA A 36 1.08 23.62 -9.76
CA ALA A 36 1.53 24.05 -8.42
C ALA A 36 1.74 25.57 -8.30
N ARG A 37 1.63 26.31 -9.42
CA ARG A 37 1.87 27.76 -9.50
C ARG A 37 3.22 28.16 -8.93
N VAL A 38 4.27 27.47 -9.36
CA VAL A 38 5.67 27.77 -9.02
C VAL A 38 6.52 27.95 -10.29
N THR A 39 7.73 28.46 -10.15
CA THR A 39 8.68 28.51 -11.26
C THR A 39 9.47 27.21 -11.37
N ARG A 40 10.05 26.92 -12.55
CA ARG A 40 11.00 25.81 -12.73
C ARG A 40 12.19 25.92 -11.77
N ALA A 41 12.73 27.11 -11.56
CA ALA A 41 13.82 27.34 -10.60
C ALA A 41 13.40 26.98 -9.16
N THR A 42 12.16 27.29 -8.78
CA THR A 42 11.59 26.90 -7.48
C THR A 42 11.43 25.38 -7.40
N PHE A 43 10.98 24.72 -8.46
CA PHE A 43 10.88 23.24 -8.50
C PHE A 43 12.25 22.60 -8.23
N TYR A 44 13.27 22.92 -9.03
CA TYR A 44 14.60 22.31 -8.91
C TYR A 44 15.34 22.66 -7.62
N ARG A 45 14.99 23.77 -6.99
CA ARG A 45 15.50 24.09 -5.64
C ARG A 45 14.96 23.14 -4.56
N HIS A 46 13.74 22.63 -4.72
CA HIS A 46 13.10 21.71 -3.75
C HIS A 46 13.29 20.24 -4.09
N PHE A 47 13.28 19.93 -5.37
CA PHE A 47 13.39 18.58 -5.91
C PHE A 47 14.39 18.61 -7.06
N PRO A 48 15.64 18.13 -6.85
CA PRO A 48 16.70 18.15 -7.85
C PRO A 48 16.30 17.48 -9.17
N SER A 49 15.38 16.50 -9.11
CA SER A 49 14.81 15.80 -10.25
C SER A 49 13.32 15.56 -10.08
N LYS A 50 12.62 15.12 -11.15
CA LYS A 50 11.25 14.60 -11.06
C LYS A 50 11.21 13.33 -10.20
N GLU A 51 12.24 12.51 -10.29
CA GLU A 51 12.36 11.27 -9.52
C GLU A 51 12.38 11.53 -8.01
N ASP A 52 13.12 12.59 -7.54
CA ASP A 52 13.08 12.99 -6.13
C ASP A 52 11.68 13.40 -5.66
N LEU A 53 10.90 14.02 -6.52
CA LEU A 53 9.51 14.35 -6.22
C LEU A 53 8.63 13.08 -6.18
N VAL A 54 8.87 12.10 -7.06
CA VAL A 54 8.17 10.81 -7.05
C VAL A 54 8.47 10.04 -5.77
N VAL A 55 9.75 9.98 -5.36
CA VAL A 55 10.16 9.38 -4.06
C VAL A 55 9.45 10.09 -2.90
N ALA A 56 9.40 11.41 -2.90
CA ALA A 56 8.70 12.18 -1.86
C ALA A 56 7.18 11.90 -1.84
N TYR A 57 6.57 11.73 -3.02
CA TYR A 57 5.17 11.33 -3.15
C TYR A 57 4.90 9.95 -2.53
N LEU A 58 5.73 8.96 -2.86
CA LEU A 58 5.56 7.60 -2.30
C LEU A 58 5.80 7.58 -0.79
N ARG A 59 6.78 8.34 -0.28
CA ARG A 59 7.01 8.47 1.17
C ARG A 59 5.83 9.13 1.89
N ALA A 60 5.21 10.12 1.29
CA ALA A 60 4.01 10.74 1.84
C ALA A 60 2.82 9.75 1.85
N ALA A 61 2.64 8.98 0.77
CA ALA A 61 1.64 7.94 0.69
C ALA A 61 1.90 6.81 1.72
N ASP A 62 3.16 6.40 1.91
CA ASP A 62 3.56 5.41 2.91
C ASP A 62 3.22 5.88 4.33
N ALA A 63 3.57 7.13 4.67
CA ALA A 63 3.26 7.70 5.97
C ALA A 63 1.75 7.72 6.25
N GLN A 64 0.92 8.04 5.25
CA GLN A 64 -0.54 8.01 5.37
C GLN A 64 -1.08 6.59 5.62
N VAL A 65 -0.58 5.60 4.87
CA VAL A 65 -1.00 4.20 5.04
C VAL A 65 -0.58 3.67 6.40
N ARG A 66 0.65 3.97 6.85
CA ARG A 66 1.13 3.58 8.19
C ARG A 66 0.25 4.15 9.29
N ASP A 67 0.01 5.45 9.26
CA ASP A 67 -0.85 6.12 10.24
C ASP A 67 -2.28 5.55 10.25
N GLN A 68 -2.83 5.19 9.10
CA GLN A 68 -4.13 4.57 8.97
C GLN A 68 -4.15 3.15 9.57
N VAL A 69 -3.14 2.33 9.30
CA VAL A 69 -2.99 0.99 9.87
C VAL A 69 -2.78 1.07 11.39
N ASP A 70 -1.91 1.96 11.86
CA ASP A 70 -1.63 2.15 13.28
C ASP A 70 -2.91 2.55 14.05
N ARG A 71 -3.72 3.46 13.48
CA ARG A 71 -5.02 3.82 14.08
C ARG A 71 -5.98 2.64 14.09
N SER A 72 -6.03 1.84 13.02
CA SER A 72 -6.89 0.66 12.98
C SER A 72 -6.52 -0.34 14.06
N ILE A 73 -5.22 -0.58 14.29
CA ILE A 73 -4.72 -1.48 15.34
C ILE A 73 -5.01 -0.92 16.72
N ALA A 74 -4.74 0.37 16.95
CA ALA A 74 -4.89 1.01 18.26
C ALA A 74 -6.33 1.01 18.81
N THR A 75 -7.33 0.83 17.96
CA THR A 75 -8.75 0.81 18.35
C THR A 75 -9.28 -0.58 18.67
N THR A 76 -8.46 -1.62 18.62
CA THR A 76 -8.86 -3.01 18.80
C THR A 76 -8.26 -3.64 20.04
N SER A 77 -8.90 -4.70 20.55
CA SER A 77 -8.48 -5.41 21.76
C SER A 77 -7.78 -6.75 21.48
N SER A 78 -7.80 -7.21 20.21
CA SER A 78 -7.14 -8.45 19.80
C SER A 78 -6.46 -8.32 18.46
N ALA A 79 -5.45 -9.14 18.20
CA ALA A 79 -4.77 -9.18 16.90
C ALA A 79 -5.71 -9.60 15.76
N ALA A 80 -6.66 -10.49 16.01
CA ALA A 80 -7.68 -10.89 15.06
C ALA A 80 -8.58 -9.70 14.67
N ASP A 81 -9.03 -8.90 15.66
CA ASP A 81 -9.82 -7.70 15.40
C ASP A 81 -8.98 -6.61 14.70
N ALA A 82 -7.69 -6.52 15.00
CA ALA A 82 -6.77 -5.62 14.29
C ALA A 82 -6.67 -5.99 12.80
N LEU A 83 -6.53 -7.27 12.46
CA LEU A 83 -6.53 -7.74 11.06
C LEU A 83 -7.85 -7.43 10.35
N ARG A 84 -9.00 -7.62 11.04
CA ARG A 84 -10.33 -7.25 10.51
C ARG A 84 -10.45 -5.75 10.29
N ALA A 85 -9.98 -4.94 11.22
CA ALA A 85 -10.02 -3.48 11.13
C ALA A 85 -9.14 -2.97 9.96
N VAL A 86 -7.92 -3.50 9.82
CA VAL A 86 -7.05 -3.19 8.67
C VAL A 86 -7.72 -3.60 7.35
N ALA A 87 -8.32 -4.79 7.28
CA ALA A 87 -9.04 -5.23 6.09
C ALA A 87 -10.27 -4.34 5.80
N GLY A 88 -10.99 -3.93 6.84
CA GLY A 88 -12.11 -2.99 6.74
C GLY A 88 -11.67 -1.66 6.13
N THR A 89 -10.60 -1.07 6.64
CA THR A 89 -10.02 0.17 6.14
C THR A 89 -9.62 0.08 4.67
N ILE A 90 -9.00 -1.04 4.25
CA ILE A 90 -8.63 -1.29 2.86
C ILE A 90 -9.88 -1.39 1.98
N ALA A 91 -10.91 -2.11 2.42
CA ALA A 91 -12.16 -2.26 1.68
C ALA A 91 -12.92 -0.92 1.56
N ASP A 92 -12.85 -0.06 2.57
CA ASP A 92 -13.45 1.28 2.52
C ASP A 92 -12.69 2.21 1.55
N ASP A 93 -11.37 2.03 1.43
CA ASP A 93 -10.57 2.76 0.44
C ASP A 93 -11.01 2.47 -1.01
N LEU A 94 -11.48 1.25 -1.32
CA LEU A 94 -12.00 0.91 -2.65
C LEU A 94 -13.21 1.77 -3.05
N ARG A 95 -14.01 2.23 -2.06
CA ARG A 95 -15.21 3.06 -2.25
C ARG A 95 -14.92 4.55 -2.42
N ARG A 96 -13.66 4.97 -2.23
CA ARG A 96 -13.33 6.40 -2.31
C ARG A 96 -13.55 6.94 -3.73
N PRO A 97 -14.21 8.10 -3.86
CA PRO A 97 -14.34 8.76 -5.16
C PRO A 97 -12.98 8.97 -5.81
N GLY A 98 -12.84 8.54 -7.06
CA GLY A 98 -11.58 8.64 -7.80
C GLY A 98 -10.55 7.59 -7.42
N PHE A 99 -10.93 6.49 -6.76
CA PHE A 99 -10.05 5.35 -6.52
C PHE A 99 -9.46 4.82 -7.83
N ARG A 100 -8.13 4.65 -7.86
CA ARG A 100 -7.34 4.20 -9.03
C ARG A 100 -6.42 3.03 -8.70
N GLY A 101 -6.71 2.30 -7.63
CA GLY A 101 -5.83 1.23 -7.15
C GLY A 101 -4.71 1.71 -6.24
N CYS A 102 -3.76 0.85 -5.98
CA CYS A 102 -2.63 1.11 -5.10
C CYS A 102 -1.55 1.95 -5.79
N ALA A 103 -1.17 3.08 -5.19
CA ALA A 103 -0.08 3.95 -5.67
C ALA A 103 1.25 3.19 -5.84
N PHE A 104 1.56 2.27 -4.92
CA PHE A 104 2.80 1.50 -4.95
C PHE A 104 2.82 0.43 -6.05
N LEU A 105 1.70 -0.28 -6.29
CA LEU A 105 1.61 -1.25 -7.39
C LEU A 105 1.74 -0.55 -8.74
N ARG A 106 1.15 0.63 -8.88
CA ARG A 106 1.27 1.45 -10.10
C ARG A 106 2.70 1.94 -10.29
N ALA A 107 3.34 2.44 -9.23
CA ALA A 107 4.75 2.84 -9.28
C ALA A 107 5.67 1.66 -9.65
N ALA A 108 5.44 0.46 -9.10
CA ALA A 108 6.20 -0.74 -9.45
C ALA A 108 6.10 -1.10 -10.93
N ALA A 109 4.91 -0.95 -11.54
CA ALA A 109 4.71 -1.19 -12.96
C ALA A 109 5.44 -0.17 -13.85
N GLU A 110 5.50 1.08 -13.40
CA GLU A 110 6.21 2.15 -14.13
C GLU A 110 7.74 2.11 -13.91
N PHE A 111 8.23 1.62 -12.78
CA PHE A 111 9.65 1.57 -12.38
C PHE A 111 10.05 0.14 -12.00
N PRO A 112 10.21 -0.76 -12.99
CA PRO A 112 10.49 -2.18 -12.75
C PRO A 112 11.96 -2.47 -12.36
N ASP A 113 12.90 -1.53 -12.55
CA ASP A 113 14.32 -1.73 -12.23
C ASP A 113 14.53 -1.72 -10.71
N PRO A 114 15.06 -2.80 -10.10
CA PRO A 114 15.37 -2.85 -8.68
C PRO A 114 16.40 -1.80 -8.22
N GLY A 115 17.24 -1.30 -9.12
CA GLY A 115 18.19 -0.22 -8.88
C GLY A 115 17.56 1.17 -8.79
N ASP A 116 16.32 1.32 -9.24
CA ASP A 116 15.62 2.60 -9.25
C ASP A 116 15.23 3.03 -7.82
N PRO A 117 15.47 4.29 -7.42
CA PRO A 117 15.05 4.81 -6.11
C PRO A 117 13.55 4.68 -5.86
N VAL A 118 12.72 4.87 -6.88
CA VAL A 118 11.25 4.71 -6.79
C VAL A 118 10.90 3.25 -6.48
N HIS A 119 11.53 2.29 -7.15
CA HIS A 119 11.34 0.87 -6.89
C HIS A 119 11.70 0.50 -5.44
N ARG A 120 12.81 1.05 -4.92
CA ARG A 120 13.21 0.81 -3.52
C ARG A 120 12.17 1.29 -2.51
N GLU A 121 11.50 2.43 -2.75
CA GLU A 121 10.40 2.88 -1.88
C GLU A 121 9.21 1.90 -1.92
N VAL A 122 8.90 1.33 -3.08
CA VAL A 122 7.85 0.31 -3.20
C VAL A 122 8.20 -0.94 -2.39
N VAL A 123 9.44 -1.42 -2.51
CA VAL A 123 9.93 -2.59 -1.76
C VAL A 123 9.91 -2.33 -0.25
N ALA A 124 10.36 -1.15 0.19
CA ALA A 124 10.36 -0.78 1.60
C ALA A 124 8.94 -0.72 2.20
N HIS A 125 7.98 -0.12 1.49
CA HIS A 125 6.57 -0.12 1.88
C HIS A 125 6.01 -1.53 2.02
N ARG A 126 6.30 -2.39 1.02
CA ARG A 126 5.82 -3.77 0.99
C ARG A 126 6.40 -4.60 2.13
N ALA A 127 7.70 -4.44 2.41
CA ALA A 127 8.36 -5.13 3.52
C ALA A 127 7.74 -4.75 4.86
N TRP A 128 7.55 -3.45 5.12
CA TRP A 128 6.89 -2.97 6.32
C TRP A 128 5.48 -3.58 6.49
N MET A 129 4.67 -3.60 5.44
CA MET A 129 3.31 -4.15 5.52
C MET A 129 3.35 -5.66 5.84
N VAL A 130 4.24 -6.42 5.21
CA VAL A 130 4.42 -7.85 5.50
C VAL A 130 4.82 -8.07 6.96
N ASP A 131 5.78 -7.28 7.47
CA ASP A 131 6.24 -7.40 8.84
C ASP A 131 5.12 -7.07 9.85
N THR A 132 4.38 -6.00 9.64
CA THR A 132 3.22 -5.63 10.47
C THR A 132 2.15 -6.75 10.50
N LEU A 133 1.80 -7.28 9.34
CA LEU A 133 0.81 -8.37 9.25
C LEU A 133 1.34 -9.66 9.87
N ARG A 134 2.62 -9.99 9.66
CA ARG A 134 3.25 -11.17 10.29
C ARG A 134 3.17 -11.10 11.81
N ASP A 135 3.45 -9.94 12.38
CA ASP A 135 3.42 -9.76 13.84
C ASP A 135 1.99 -9.96 14.38
N LEU A 136 0.97 -9.44 13.70
CA LEU A 136 -0.43 -9.69 14.06
C LEU A 136 -0.81 -11.18 13.91
N PHE A 137 -0.43 -11.85 12.82
CA PHE A 137 -0.70 -13.28 12.65
C PHE A 137 0.07 -14.14 13.65
N THR A 138 1.25 -13.72 14.10
CA THR A 138 1.99 -14.41 15.16
C THR A 138 1.19 -14.42 16.45
N GLU A 139 0.53 -13.33 16.79
CA GLU A 139 -0.34 -13.26 17.97
C GLU A 139 -1.64 -14.10 17.77
N VAL A 140 -2.25 -14.05 16.60
CA VAL A 140 -3.46 -14.86 16.29
C VAL A 140 -3.16 -16.36 16.40
N TYR A 141 -1.98 -16.78 15.95
CA TYR A 141 -1.59 -18.19 15.89
C TYR A 141 -0.76 -18.65 17.10
N ARG A 142 -0.69 -17.84 18.18
CA ARG A 142 0.18 -18.10 19.35
C ARG A 142 -0.03 -19.49 19.95
N ASP A 143 -1.27 -19.91 20.09
CA ASP A 143 -1.65 -21.18 20.73
C ASP A 143 -1.86 -22.32 19.72
N GLU A 144 -1.56 -22.05 18.43
CA GLU A 144 -1.69 -22.99 17.36
C GLU A 144 -0.42 -23.84 17.24
N GLY A 145 -0.60 -25.11 16.92
CA GLY A 145 0.51 -26.05 16.87
C GLY A 145 1.59 -25.68 15.79
N PRO A 146 2.64 -26.51 15.67
CA PRO A 146 3.81 -26.20 14.82
C PRO A 146 3.50 -26.11 13.30
N GLY A 147 2.26 -26.30 12.90
CA GLY A 147 1.78 -26.09 11.51
C GLY A 147 1.41 -24.65 11.17
N ALA A 148 1.23 -23.78 12.17
CA ALA A 148 0.91 -22.38 11.95
C ALA A 148 2.06 -21.64 11.25
N ARG A 149 1.74 -20.82 10.26
CA ARG A 149 2.70 -20.13 9.40
C ARG A 149 2.35 -18.66 9.27
N PRO A 150 2.63 -17.81 10.29
CA PRO A 150 2.32 -16.37 10.26
C PRO A 150 2.88 -15.66 9.03
N GLU A 151 4.08 -16.02 8.57
CA GLU A 151 4.70 -15.44 7.39
C GLU A 151 3.91 -15.74 6.10
N HIS A 152 3.35 -16.95 6.00
CA HIS A 152 2.51 -17.32 4.86
C HIS A 152 1.18 -16.59 4.91
N ALA A 153 0.56 -16.49 6.09
CA ALA A 153 -0.70 -15.76 6.26
C ALA A 153 -0.54 -14.28 5.92
N ALA A 154 0.55 -13.64 6.38
CA ALA A 154 0.87 -12.25 6.05
C ALA A 154 1.02 -12.04 4.54
N ARG A 155 1.73 -12.94 3.85
CA ARG A 155 1.87 -12.89 2.40
C ARG A 155 0.55 -13.13 1.67
N HIS A 156 -0.28 -14.06 2.12
CA HIS A 156 -1.61 -14.29 1.56
C HIS A 156 -2.50 -13.06 1.74
N PHE A 157 -2.52 -12.46 2.93
CA PHE A 157 -3.25 -11.21 3.15
C PHE A 157 -2.82 -10.14 2.13
N LEU A 158 -1.50 -9.95 1.95
CA LEU A 158 -0.98 -8.97 1.03
C LEU A 158 -1.34 -9.27 -0.43
N MET A 159 -1.32 -10.55 -0.84
CA MET A 159 -1.77 -10.95 -2.18
C MET A 159 -3.27 -10.72 -2.38
N LEU A 160 -4.10 -11.02 -1.39
CA LEU A 160 -5.53 -10.71 -1.42
C LEU A 160 -5.77 -9.19 -1.52
N ARG A 161 -5.04 -8.41 -0.74
CA ARG A 161 -5.08 -6.95 -0.79
C ARG A 161 -4.65 -6.42 -2.16
N ASP A 162 -3.56 -6.91 -2.73
CA ASP A 162 -3.08 -6.47 -4.04
C ASP A 162 -4.11 -6.80 -5.14
N GLY A 163 -4.73 -7.99 -5.06
CA GLY A 163 -5.84 -8.38 -5.92
C GLY A 163 -7.06 -7.46 -5.76
N ALA A 164 -7.47 -7.16 -4.54
CA ALA A 164 -8.57 -6.25 -4.26
C ALA A 164 -8.30 -4.82 -4.76
N MET A 165 -7.08 -4.31 -4.55
CA MET A 165 -6.68 -2.99 -5.05
C MET A 165 -6.68 -2.90 -6.58
N SER A 166 -6.40 -4.00 -7.27
CA SER A 166 -6.49 -4.07 -8.73
C SER A 166 -7.95 -4.21 -9.20
N ALA A 167 -8.69 -5.16 -8.63
CA ALA A 167 -10.08 -5.43 -8.97
C ALA A 167 -10.99 -4.23 -8.69
N GLY A 168 -10.83 -3.53 -7.56
CA GLY A 168 -11.63 -2.36 -7.21
C GLY A 168 -11.48 -1.15 -8.14
N SER A 169 -10.52 -1.19 -9.08
CA SER A 169 -10.44 -0.21 -10.18
C SER A 169 -11.22 -0.62 -11.43
N ILE A 170 -11.79 -1.83 -11.45
CA ILE A 170 -12.44 -2.46 -12.61
C ILE A 170 -13.89 -2.87 -12.26
N ASP A 171 -14.05 -3.50 -11.10
CA ASP A 171 -15.30 -4.11 -10.65
C ASP A 171 -16.02 -3.23 -9.60
N GLU A 172 -17.20 -3.65 -9.18
CA GLU A 172 -17.96 -2.99 -8.13
C GLU A 172 -17.25 -3.06 -6.78
N ALA A 173 -16.97 -1.90 -6.18
CA ALA A 173 -16.15 -1.79 -4.97
C ALA A 173 -16.71 -2.58 -3.77
N ASP A 174 -18.04 -2.69 -3.65
CA ASP A 174 -18.69 -3.43 -2.57
C ASP A 174 -18.43 -4.91 -2.68
N ASP A 175 -18.58 -5.50 -3.85
CA ASP A 175 -18.35 -6.92 -4.10
C ASP A 175 -16.88 -7.31 -3.87
N VAL A 176 -15.96 -6.46 -4.36
CA VAL A 176 -14.52 -6.64 -4.15
C VAL A 176 -14.17 -6.55 -2.67
N GLY A 177 -14.68 -5.52 -1.97
CA GLY A 177 -14.44 -5.32 -0.55
C GLY A 177 -14.93 -6.48 0.31
N ASP A 178 -16.13 -6.98 0.03
CA ASP A 178 -16.71 -8.13 0.74
C ASP A 178 -15.95 -9.44 0.45
N THR A 179 -15.50 -9.64 -0.78
CA THR A 179 -14.68 -10.78 -1.15
C THR A 179 -13.34 -10.75 -0.44
N PHE A 180 -12.70 -9.59 -0.38
CA PHE A 180 -11.44 -9.39 0.34
C PHE A 180 -11.60 -9.67 1.84
N ARG A 181 -12.63 -9.09 2.51
CA ARG A 181 -12.90 -9.33 3.94
C ARG A 181 -13.12 -10.83 4.23
N ARG A 182 -13.89 -11.54 3.40
CA ARG A 182 -14.09 -13.00 3.55
C ARG A 182 -12.77 -13.76 3.40
N GLY A 183 -11.92 -13.38 2.47
CA GLY A 183 -10.60 -13.98 2.30
C GLY A 183 -9.73 -13.79 3.55
N VAL A 184 -9.73 -12.59 4.13
CA VAL A 184 -8.99 -12.30 5.38
C VAL A 184 -9.57 -13.09 6.56
N GLU A 185 -10.90 -13.19 6.68
CA GLU A 185 -11.53 -14.02 7.72
C GLU A 185 -11.12 -15.48 7.61
N GLY A 186 -11.02 -16.01 6.39
CA GLY A 186 -10.46 -17.33 6.15
C GLY A 186 -9.03 -17.49 6.67
N LEU A 187 -8.17 -16.48 6.52
CA LEU A 187 -6.81 -16.53 7.07
C LEU A 187 -6.77 -16.48 8.60
N ILE A 188 -7.67 -15.75 9.22
CA ILE A 188 -7.77 -15.65 10.68
C ILE A 188 -8.25 -16.98 11.28
N THR A 189 -9.16 -17.69 10.62
CA THR A 189 -9.86 -18.88 11.14
C THR A 189 -9.22 -20.19 10.71
N VAL A 190 -8.50 -20.25 9.56
CA VAL A 190 -7.88 -21.49 9.05
C VAL A 190 -6.53 -21.72 9.70
N VAL A 191 -6.57 -22.46 10.80
CA VAL A 191 -5.38 -22.81 11.57
C VAL A 191 -4.72 -24.12 11.07
N HIS A 192 -5.41 -24.94 10.31
CA HIS A 192 -4.89 -26.25 9.88
C HIS A 192 -5.18 -26.56 8.41
N LEU A 193 -4.24 -26.26 7.54
CA LEU A 193 -4.04 -27.08 6.35
C LEU A 193 -2.98 -28.13 6.72
N PRO A 194 -3.34 -29.44 6.80
CA PRO A 194 -2.34 -30.47 6.97
C PRO A 194 -1.35 -30.38 5.81
N SER A 195 -0.07 -30.44 6.12
CA SER A 195 1.00 -30.54 5.13
C SER A 195 0.94 -31.90 4.42
N SER A 196 -0.06 -32.08 3.55
CA SER A 196 -0.11 -33.21 2.63
C SER A 196 0.92 -32.96 1.52
N ARG A 197 2.18 -33.34 1.77
CA ARG A 197 3.04 -33.74 0.65
C ARG A 197 2.42 -35.01 0.07
N PRO A 198 1.99 -35.02 -1.20
CA PRO A 198 1.69 -36.29 -1.86
C PRO A 198 2.98 -37.10 -1.84
N GLN A 199 2.98 -38.25 -1.16
CA GLN A 199 4.01 -39.23 -1.38
C GLN A 199 3.82 -39.74 -2.82
N LEU A 200 4.74 -39.37 -3.71
CA LEU A 200 4.84 -39.97 -5.02
C LEU A 200 5.11 -41.47 -4.80
N PRO A 201 4.33 -42.38 -5.39
CA PRO A 201 4.62 -43.79 -5.33
C PRO A 201 5.95 -44.07 -6.03
N THR A 202 6.83 -44.83 -5.34
CA THR A 202 8.11 -45.36 -5.85
C THR A 202 7.87 -46.37 -6.96
#